data_1f6cc4fab9f6a04fd7ff0f4f3a8def49
#
_entry.id   1f6cc4fab9f6a04fd7ff0f4f3a8def49
#
_cell.length_a   1.000
_cell.length_b   1.000
_cell.length_c   1.000
_cell.angle_alpha   90.00
_cell.angle_beta   90.00
_cell.angle_gamma   90.00
#
_symmetry.space_group_name_H-M   'P 1'
#
loop_
_entity.id
_entity.type
_entity.pdbx_description
1 polymer ?
#
loop_
_entity_poly.entity_id
_entity_poly.type
_entity_poly.pdbx_seq_one_letter_code
_entity_poly.pdbx_strand_id
1 'polypeptide(L)'
;FVLDDEKLYKERTVVVGNTYYHHSTVDDNFFVPKEYVEQLDDLQTHDPDLYRVARKGRFGVNGTLVFPQFVVESANQVEKEIKAIRTPLEKNGMDFGFVTSYNAALRMVVDHDEKILYIYREYYSRNKTDPEIAEDMKDWKDIVIKADCAEPKAIRYYKQSGFRMKRVRSSRQ
;
A
#
# COMPACT_ATOMS: atom_id res chain seq x y z
N PHE A 1 11.99 1.08 3.21
CA PHE A 1 12.01 2.55 3.21
C PHE A 1 11.02 3.08 2.17
N VAL A 2 10.05 3.85 2.62
CA VAL A 2 9.10 4.54 1.74
C VAL A 2 9.70 5.91 1.42
N LEU A 3 9.93 6.20 0.13
CA LEU A 3 10.57 7.45 -0.31
C LEU A 3 9.78 8.71 0.06
N ASP A 4 8.45 8.62 0.19
CA ASP A 4 7.57 9.73 0.59
C ASP A 4 7.23 9.64 2.09
N ASP A 5 8.23 9.45 2.95
CA ASP A 5 8.07 9.37 4.40
C ASP A 5 8.15 10.76 5.02
N GLU A 6 7.22 11.10 5.91
CA GLU A 6 7.22 12.36 6.65
C GLU A 6 8.52 12.59 7.45
N LYS A 7 9.22 11.53 7.81
CA LYS A 7 10.53 11.61 8.44
C LYS A 7 11.55 12.35 7.56
N LEU A 8 11.56 12.08 6.23
CA LEU A 8 12.45 12.76 5.29
C LEU A 8 12.19 14.27 5.29
N TYR A 9 10.92 14.66 5.29
CA TYR A 9 10.54 16.09 5.24
C TYR A 9 10.83 16.81 6.55
N LYS A 10 10.68 16.14 7.68
CA LYS A 10 10.94 16.69 9.02
C LYS A 10 12.43 16.81 9.31
N GLU A 11 13.20 15.76 9.03
CA GLU A 11 14.64 15.68 9.33
C GLU A 11 15.50 16.25 8.19
N ARG A 12 14.91 16.43 6.99
CA ARG A 12 15.51 16.93 5.76
C ARG A 12 16.68 16.11 5.22
N THR A 13 17.19 15.18 6.00
CA THR A 13 18.28 14.29 5.63
C THR A 13 18.04 12.92 6.25
N VAL A 14 18.08 11.89 5.40
CA VAL A 14 17.95 10.49 5.85
C VAL A 14 19.02 9.64 5.15
N VAL A 15 19.71 8.81 5.90
CA VAL A 15 20.71 7.85 5.38
C VAL A 15 20.19 6.45 5.61
N VAL A 16 20.11 5.65 4.54
CA VAL A 16 19.71 4.25 4.60
C VAL A 16 20.71 3.41 3.82
N GLY A 17 21.48 2.59 4.52
CA GLY A 17 22.58 1.84 3.93
C GLY A 17 23.60 2.77 3.26
N ASN A 18 23.84 2.59 1.98
CA ASN A 18 24.73 3.42 1.18
C ASN A 18 24.02 4.57 0.46
N THR A 19 22.77 4.85 0.81
CA THR A 19 21.96 5.87 0.14
C THR A 19 21.73 7.05 1.06
N TYR A 20 22.00 8.23 0.52
CA TYR A 20 21.75 9.52 1.17
C TYR A 20 20.58 10.20 0.49
N TYR A 21 19.57 10.58 1.29
CA TYR A 21 18.42 11.35 0.83
C TYR A 21 18.48 12.73 1.46
N HIS A 22 18.26 13.75 0.64
CA HIS A 22 18.18 15.13 1.09
C HIS A 22 16.92 15.78 0.54
N HIS A 23 16.18 16.47 1.43
CA HIS A 23 15.01 17.26 1.06
C HIS A 23 15.37 18.74 1.08
N SER A 24 15.15 19.43 -0.04
CA SER A 24 15.28 20.87 -0.15
C SER A 24 14.11 21.45 -0.94
N THR A 25 13.81 22.71 -0.70
CA THR A 25 12.75 23.45 -1.35
C THR A 25 13.29 24.75 -1.91
N VAL A 26 12.44 25.51 -2.60
CA VAL A 26 12.79 26.85 -3.09
C VAL A 26 13.18 27.79 -1.97
N ASP A 27 12.69 27.60 -0.75
CA ASP A 27 13.01 28.42 0.43
C ASP A 27 14.48 28.27 0.89
N ASP A 28 15.17 27.23 0.44
CA ASP A 28 16.59 26.98 0.73
C ASP A 28 17.54 27.70 -0.22
N ASN A 29 17.00 28.35 -1.25
CA ASN A 29 17.79 29.05 -2.24
C ASN A 29 17.60 30.57 -2.11
N PHE A 30 18.58 31.24 -1.52
CA PHE A 30 18.57 32.69 -1.29
C PHE A 30 18.58 33.55 -2.57
N PHE A 31 18.87 32.95 -3.71
CA PHE A 31 18.98 33.67 -4.99
C PHE A 31 17.69 33.63 -5.82
N VAL A 32 16.63 33.00 -5.30
CA VAL A 32 15.36 32.90 -6.02
C VAL A 32 14.58 34.20 -5.90
N PRO A 33 14.11 34.80 -7.04
CA PRO A 33 13.27 35.98 -7.03
C PRO A 33 11.94 35.71 -6.31
N LYS A 34 11.40 36.73 -5.62
CA LYS A 34 10.11 36.61 -4.93
C LYS A 34 8.97 36.27 -5.88
N GLU A 35 8.98 36.83 -7.08
CA GLU A 35 7.98 36.60 -8.11
C GLU A 35 7.91 35.11 -8.51
N TYR A 36 9.05 34.41 -8.49
CA TYR A 36 9.06 32.98 -8.75
C TYR A 36 8.43 32.16 -7.60
N VAL A 37 8.70 32.58 -6.36
CA VAL A 37 8.08 31.95 -5.18
C VAL A 37 6.56 32.14 -5.19
N GLU A 38 6.09 33.36 -5.54
CA GLU A 38 4.66 33.67 -5.69
C GLU A 38 3.99 32.83 -6.76
N GLN A 39 4.66 32.65 -7.91
CA GLN A 39 4.15 31.76 -8.98
C GLN A 39 4.03 30.30 -8.50
N LEU A 40 4.97 29.82 -7.69
CA LEU A 40 4.88 28.49 -7.10
C LEU A 40 3.76 28.38 -6.06
N ASP A 41 3.52 29.42 -5.29
CA ASP A 41 2.45 29.45 -4.29
C ASP A 41 1.07 29.50 -4.95
N ASP A 42 0.91 30.17 -6.10
CA ASP A 42 -0.32 30.16 -6.91
C ASP A 42 -0.71 28.76 -7.40
N LEU A 43 0.26 27.87 -7.58
CA LEU A 43 -0.02 26.47 -7.96
C LEU A 43 -0.88 25.74 -6.92
N GLN A 44 -0.88 26.17 -5.67
CA GLN A 44 -1.69 25.56 -4.63
C GLN A 44 -3.18 25.49 -5.02
N THR A 45 -3.65 26.51 -5.73
CA THR A 45 -5.05 26.61 -6.16
C THR A 45 -5.28 26.00 -7.55
N HIS A 46 -4.31 26.14 -8.45
CA HIS A 46 -4.50 25.79 -9.86
C HIS A 46 -4.01 24.40 -10.23
N ASP A 47 -2.94 23.91 -9.57
CA ASP A 47 -2.36 22.59 -9.77
C ASP A 47 -1.72 22.08 -8.45
N PRO A 48 -2.52 21.52 -7.55
CA PRO A 48 -2.04 21.04 -6.25
C PRO A 48 -0.94 19.97 -6.33
N ASP A 49 -0.97 19.13 -7.38
CA ASP A 49 0.04 18.10 -7.58
C ASP A 49 1.39 18.70 -7.98
N LEU A 50 1.37 19.68 -8.91
CA LEU A 50 2.58 20.42 -9.24
C LEU A 50 3.08 21.27 -8.09
N TYR A 51 2.20 21.89 -7.30
CA TYR A 51 2.55 22.60 -6.07
C TYR A 51 3.29 21.68 -5.09
N ARG A 52 2.78 20.47 -4.89
CA ARG A 52 3.40 19.47 -4.02
C ARG A 52 4.84 19.16 -4.43
N VAL A 53 5.08 19.03 -5.73
CA VAL A 53 6.41 18.71 -6.28
C VAL A 53 7.31 19.97 -6.32
N ALA A 54 6.87 21.00 -7.02
CA ALA A 54 7.71 22.16 -7.34
C ALA A 54 7.91 23.09 -6.13
N ARG A 55 6.86 23.31 -5.32
CA ARG A 55 6.94 24.21 -4.19
C ARG A 55 7.40 23.53 -2.89
N LYS A 56 6.90 22.30 -2.64
CA LYS A 56 7.17 21.56 -1.40
C LYS A 56 8.30 20.53 -1.54
N GLY A 57 8.86 20.33 -2.74
CA GLY A 57 9.94 19.37 -2.97
C GLY A 57 9.55 17.92 -2.64
N ARG A 58 8.25 17.60 -2.66
CA ARG A 58 7.77 16.25 -2.38
C ARG A 58 7.78 15.40 -3.64
N PHE A 59 7.77 14.09 -3.48
CA PHE A 59 7.70 13.18 -4.62
C PHE A 59 6.37 13.35 -5.36
N GLY A 60 6.44 13.41 -6.68
CA GLY A 60 5.26 13.44 -7.54
C GLY A 60 4.53 12.10 -7.53
N VAL A 61 3.23 12.15 -7.76
CA VAL A 61 2.41 10.97 -8.00
C VAL A 61 2.34 10.78 -9.50
N ASN A 62 3.04 9.77 -10.03
CA ASN A 62 2.97 9.44 -11.46
C ASN A 62 1.73 8.58 -11.72
N GLY A 63 0.79 9.15 -12.46
CA GLY A 63 -0.43 8.48 -12.91
C GLY A 63 -1.61 8.59 -11.94
N THR A 64 -2.73 8.03 -12.36
CA THR A 64 -3.95 7.97 -11.56
C THR A 64 -3.77 6.90 -10.48
N LEU A 65 -3.83 7.29 -9.22
CA LEU A 65 -3.84 6.34 -8.12
C LEU A 65 -5.07 5.43 -8.24
N VAL A 66 -4.89 4.14 -8.06
CA VAL A 66 -6.01 3.18 -8.04
C VAL A 66 -6.96 3.49 -6.87
N PHE A 67 -6.38 3.94 -5.74
CA PHE A 67 -7.11 4.35 -4.54
C PHE A 67 -6.57 5.70 -4.06
N PRO A 68 -7.08 6.83 -4.60
CA PRO A 68 -6.60 8.16 -4.19
C PRO A 68 -6.91 8.49 -2.71
N GLN A 69 -7.90 7.80 -2.12
CA GLN A 69 -8.29 7.96 -0.72
C GLN A 69 -7.51 7.02 0.24
N PHE A 70 -6.46 6.34 -0.24
CA PHE A 70 -5.69 5.44 0.61
C PHE A 70 -4.92 6.23 1.66
N VAL A 71 -5.13 5.90 2.94
CA VAL A 71 -4.49 6.53 4.09
C VAL A 71 -3.66 5.47 4.81
N VAL A 72 -2.44 5.81 5.18
CA VAL A 72 -1.57 4.94 5.99
C VAL A 72 -1.67 5.37 7.45
N GLU A 73 -2.11 4.44 8.30
CA GLU A 73 -2.27 4.64 9.73
C GLU A 73 -1.37 3.68 10.53
N SER A 74 -1.18 3.97 11.82
CA SER A 74 -0.47 3.06 12.69
C SER A 74 -1.27 1.77 12.92
N ALA A 75 -0.57 0.64 13.09
CA ALA A 75 -1.23 -0.65 13.34
C ALA A 75 -2.18 -0.62 14.55
N ASN A 76 -1.78 0.09 15.61
CA ASN A 76 -2.60 0.25 16.82
C ASN A 76 -3.89 1.04 16.55
N GLN A 77 -3.82 2.07 15.69
CA GLN A 77 -4.99 2.86 15.33
C GLN A 77 -5.95 2.02 14.48
N VAL A 78 -5.44 1.34 13.45
CA VAL A 78 -6.24 0.45 12.60
C VAL A 78 -6.92 -0.66 13.43
N GLU A 79 -6.19 -1.29 14.37
CA GLU A 79 -6.75 -2.32 15.24
C GLU A 79 -7.87 -1.77 16.15
N LYS A 80 -7.68 -0.57 16.68
CA LYS A 80 -8.69 0.12 17.51
C LYS A 80 -9.96 0.40 16.71
N GLU A 81 -9.82 0.91 15.49
CA GLU A 81 -10.95 1.20 14.60
C GLU A 81 -11.70 -0.07 14.21
N ILE A 82 -10.99 -1.12 13.79
CA ILE A 82 -11.59 -2.42 13.47
C ILE A 82 -12.39 -2.98 14.65
N LYS A 83 -11.88 -2.87 15.89
CA LYS A 83 -12.59 -3.33 17.09
C LYS A 83 -13.86 -2.52 17.41
N ALA A 84 -13.94 -1.29 16.93
CA ALA A 84 -15.13 -0.44 17.11
C ALA A 84 -16.24 -0.72 16.10
N ILE A 85 -15.96 -1.47 15.02
CA ILE A 85 -16.96 -1.79 13.99
C ILE A 85 -18.01 -2.72 14.57
N ARG A 86 -19.28 -2.33 14.46
CA ARG A 86 -20.40 -3.10 14.99
C ARG A 86 -20.59 -4.45 14.28
N THR A 87 -20.42 -4.46 12.95
CA THR A 87 -20.59 -5.64 12.10
C THR A 87 -19.41 -5.77 11.12
N PRO A 88 -18.22 -6.16 11.63
CA PRO A 88 -17.04 -6.26 10.78
C PRO A 88 -17.19 -7.41 9.78
N LEU A 89 -16.93 -7.14 8.51
CA LEU A 89 -16.94 -8.16 7.46
C LEU A 89 -15.51 -8.46 7.00
N GLU A 90 -14.96 -9.59 7.45
CA GLU A 90 -13.64 -10.04 6.98
C GLU A 90 -13.67 -10.39 5.50
N LYS A 91 -12.67 -9.87 4.79
CA LYS A 91 -12.37 -10.18 3.39
C LYS A 91 -10.87 -10.40 3.27
N ASN A 92 -10.47 -11.60 2.87
CA ASN A 92 -9.06 -11.90 2.68
C ASN A 92 -8.86 -12.36 1.24
N GLY A 93 -7.84 -11.85 0.58
CA GLY A 93 -7.56 -12.10 -0.82
C GLY A 93 -6.11 -12.51 -1.04
N MET A 94 -5.88 -13.31 -2.07
CA MET A 94 -4.54 -13.68 -2.54
C MET A 94 -4.51 -13.67 -4.06
N ASP A 95 -3.47 -13.03 -4.58
CA ASP A 95 -3.09 -13.04 -5.99
C ASP A 95 -1.78 -13.81 -6.14
N PHE A 96 -1.78 -14.77 -7.06
CA PHE A 96 -0.61 -15.60 -7.31
C PHE A 96 0.26 -14.98 -8.39
N GLY A 97 1.50 -14.68 -8.02
CA GLY A 97 2.51 -14.24 -8.98
C GLY A 97 3.08 -15.41 -9.77
N PHE A 98 3.29 -15.21 -11.07
CA PHE A 98 3.93 -16.19 -11.94
C PHE A 98 5.40 -15.86 -12.16
N VAL A 99 6.32 -16.79 -11.97
CA VAL A 99 7.78 -16.77 -12.12
C VAL A 99 8.50 -15.48 -11.76
N THR A 100 8.14 -14.34 -12.35
CA THR A 100 8.77 -13.02 -12.14
C THR A 100 7.86 -12.02 -11.42
N SER A 101 6.60 -12.37 -11.23
CA SER A 101 5.59 -11.55 -10.56
C SER A 101 5.63 -11.73 -9.04
N TYR A 102 4.96 -10.83 -8.33
CA TYR A 102 4.85 -10.91 -6.89
C TYR A 102 3.63 -11.74 -6.48
N ASN A 103 3.81 -12.56 -5.46
CA ASN A 103 2.68 -13.13 -4.72
C ASN A 103 2.24 -12.11 -3.67
N ALA A 104 0.97 -11.79 -3.63
CA ALA A 104 0.40 -10.84 -2.70
C ALA A 104 -0.82 -11.42 -2.00
N ALA A 105 -0.91 -11.24 -0.69
CA ALA A 105 -2.11 -11.57 0.06
C ALA A 105 -2.43 -10.49 1.08
N LEU A 106 -3.73 -10.22 1.27
CA LEU A 106 -4.22 -9.17 2.16
C LEU A 106 -5.25 -9.73 3.14
N ARG A 107 -5.13 -9.31 4.41
CA ARG A 107 -6.20 -9.44 5.39
C ARG A 107 -6.89 -8.09 5.55
N MET A 108 -8.21 -8.11 5.37
CA MET A 108 -9.01 -6.91 5.28
C MET A 108 -10.30 -7.04 6.08
N VAL A 109 -10.78 -5.91 6.58
CA VAL A 109 -12.11 -5.77 7.18
C VAL A 109 -12.86 -4.64 6.48
N VAL A 110 -14.10 -4.88 6.13
CA VAL A 110 -14.99 -3.87 5.55
C VAL A 110 -15.96 -3.39 6.62
N ASP A 111 -15.99 -2.08 6.81
CA ASP A 111 -17.05 -1.37 7.49
C ASP A 111 -18.06 -0.89 6.44
N HIS A 112 -19.23 -1.52 6.42
CA HIS A 112 -20.28 -1.16 5.46
C HIS A 112 -21.02 0.13 5.83
N ASP A 113 -21.07 0.45 7.11
CA ASP A 113 -21.78 1.63 7.61
C ASP A 113 -21.01 2.90 7.23
N GLU A 114 -19.69 2.91 7.49
CA GLU A 114 -18.79 4.03 7.18
C GLU A 114 -18.19 3.94 5.76
N LYS A 115 -18.40 2.84 5.03
CA LYS A 115 -17.82 2.57 3.70
C LYS A 115 -16.31 2.60 3.67
N ILE A 116 -15.68 2.08 4.72
CA ILE A 116 -14.22 2.02 4.86
C ILE A 116 -13.75 0.57 4.70
N LEU A 117 -12.64 0.42 3.97
CA LEU A 117 -11.91 -0.84 3.86
C LEU A 117 -10.61 -0.70 4.65
N TYR A 118 -10.47 -1.49 5.71
CA TYR A 118 -9.25 -1.59 6.49
C TYR A 118 -8.39 -2.73 5.99
N ILE A 119 -7.13 -2.45 5.60
CA ILE A 119 -6.10 -3.44 5.32
C ILE A 119 -5.18 -3.47 6.54
N TYR A 120 -5.23 -4.55 7.31
CA TYR A 120 -4.51 -4.62 8.59
C TYR A 120 -3.34 -5.58 8.58
N ARG A 121 -3.21 -6.41 7.52
CA ARG A 121 -2.08 -7.29 7.34
C ARG A 121 -1.88 -7.61 5.86
N GLU A 122 -0.63 -7.65 5.45
CA GLU A 122 -0.24 -8.04 4.10
C GLU A 122 0.84 -9.13 4.12
N TYR A 123 0.87 -9.91 3.08
CA TYR A 123 1.99 -10.74 2.68
C TYR A 123 2.39 -10.38 1.26
N TYR A 124 3.68 -10.18 1.05
CA TYR A 124 4.20 -9.80 -0.25
C TYR A 124 5.54 -10.49 -0.48
N SER A 125 5.66 -11.28 -1.54
CA SER A 125 6.89 -12.02 -1.83
C SER A 125 7.13 -12.17 -3.32
N ARG A 126 8.40 -12.37 -3.67
CA ARG A 126 8.85 -12.65 -5.03
C ARG A 126 9.86 -13.79 -5.00
N ASN A 127 9.90 -14.57 -6.08
CA ASN A 127 10.85 -15.68 -6.24
C ASN A 127 10.76 -16.74 -5.12
N LYS A 128 9.57 -16.95 -4.55
CA LYS A 128 9.30 -18.02 -3.60
C LYS A 128 8.42 -19.10 -4.20
N THR A 129 8.67 -20.32 -3.79
CA THR A 129 7.84 -21.48 -4.15
C THR A 129 6.58 -21.54 -3.27
N ASP A 130 5.54 -22.25 -3.73
CA ASP A 130 4.31 -22.44 -2.94
C ASP A 130 4.57 -23.02 -1.53
N PRO A 131 5.48 -23.98 -1.32
CA PRO A 131 5.84 -24.45 0.02
C PRO A 131 6.42 -23.37 0.92
N GLU A 132 7.32 -22.52 0.42
CA GLU A 132 7.93 -21.42 1.18
C GLU A 132 6.90 -20.37 1.56
N ILE A 133 6.00 -20.03 0.63
CA ILE A 133 4.91 -19.10 0.89
C ILE A 133 3.93 -19.68 1.92
N ALA A 134 3.60 -20.97 1.80
CA ALA A 134 2.72 -21.64 2.76
C ALA A 134 3.30 -21.69 4.17
N GLU A 135 4.62 -21.82 4.32
CA GLU A 135 5.29 -21.75 5.62
C GLU A 135 5.29 -20.33 6.18
N ASP A 136 5.58 -19.31 5.34
CA ASP A 136 5.54 -17.90 5.75
C ASP A 136 4.14 -17.48 6.22
N MET A 137 3.10 -18.03 5.60
CA MET A 137 1.69 -17.70 5.86
C MET A 137 1.00 -18.70 6.79
N LYS A 138 1.72 -19.56 7.51
CA LYS A 138 1.15 -20.64 8.33
C LYS A 138 0.10 -20.20 9.35
N ASP A 139 0.20 -19.00 9.84
CA ASP A 139 -0.75 -18.37 10.77
C ASP A 139 -2.01 -17.79 10.08
N TRP A 140 -2.14 -17.95 8.75
CA TRP A 140 -3.34 -17.59 7.99
C TRP A 140 -4.26 -18.79 7.70
N LYS A 141 -3.97 -19.98 8.25
CA LYS A 141 -4.74 -21.21 7.98
C LYS A 141 -6.14 -21.18 8.58
N ASP A 142 -6.36 -20.39 9.59
CA ASP A 142 -7.64 -20.24 10.30
C ASP A 142 -8.65 -19.37 9.55
N ILE A 143 -8.22 -18.56 8.60
CA ILE A 143 -9.06 -17.64 7.84
C ILE A 143 -9.41 -18.15 6.44
N VAL A 144 -10.54 -17.69 5.91
CA VAL A 144 -10.92 -17.96 4.51
C VAL A 144 -10.22 -16.98 3.59
N ILE A 145 -9.38 -17.49 2.69
CA ILE A 145 -8.67 -16.69 1.68
C ILE A 145 -9.34 -16.92 0.32
N LYS A 146 -9.70 -15.84 -0.36
CA LYS A 146 -10.20 -15.86 -1.74
C LYS A 146 -9.02 -15.67 -2.70
N ALA A 147 -8.89 -16.57 -3.66
CA ALA A 147 -7.81 -16.50 -4.64
C ALA A 147 -8.38 -16.52 -6.07
N ASP A 148 -7.65 -15.92 -7.00
CA ASP A 148 -8.01 -15.97 -8.42
C ASP A 148 -8.02 -17.42 -8.89
N CYS A 149 -8.90 -17.69 -9.86
CA CYS A 149 -9.04 -19.01 -10.45
C CYS A 149 -7.96 -19.35 -11.50
N ALA A 150 -7.08 -18.43 -11.85
CA ALA A 150 -6.03 -18.60 -12.85
C ALA A 150 -5.05 -19.74 -12.50
N GLU A 151 -4.80 -20.00 -11.19
CA GLU A 151 -3.84 -20.99 -10.70
C GLU A 151 -4.50 -22.14 -9.90
N PRO A 152 -5.21 -23.08 -10.55
CA PRO A 152 -5.91 -24.16 -9.85
C PRO A 152 -4.97 -25.13 -9.10
N LYS A 153 -3.72 -25.25 -9.57
CA LYS A 153 -2.70 -26.12 -8.95
C LYS A 153 -2.26 -25.54 -7.61
N ALA A 154 -1.96 -24.23 -7.57
CA ALA A 154 -1.60 -23.53 -6.35
C ALA A 154 -2.73 -23.61 -5.32
N ILE A 155 -3.97 -23.31 -5.71
CA ILE A 155 -5.13 -23.41 -4.80
C ILE A 155 -5.27 -24.83 -4.21
N ARG A 156 -5.05 -25.88 -5.02
CA ARG A 156 -5.08 -27.28 -4.55
C ARG A 156 -3.98 -27.53 -3.53
N TYR A 157 -2.76 -27.07 -3.81
CA TYR A 157 -1.62 -27.21 -2.91
C TYR A 157 -1.91 -26.57 -1.54
N TYR A 158 -2.35 -25.30 -1.52
CA TYR A 158 -2.66 -24.59 -0.28
C TYR A 158 -3.77 -25.28 0.52
N LYS A 159 -4.81 -25.81 -0.15
CA LYS A 159 -5.85 -26.62 0.52
C LYS A 159 -5.28 -27.85 1.19
N GLN A 160 -4.39 -28.58 0.49
CA GLN A 160 -3.72 -29.77 1.04
C GLN A 160 -2.78 -29.41 2.20
N SER A 161 -2.21 -28.21 2.20
CA SER A 161 -1.37 -27.66 3.27
C SER A 161 -2.18 -27.07 4.44
N GLY A 162 -3.52 -27.23 4.43
CA GLY A 162 -4.39 -26.82 5.54
C GLY A 162 -5.00 -25.42 5.45
N PHE A 163 -4.82 -24.71 4.34
CA PHE A 163 -5.43 -23.40 4.15
C PHE A 163 -6.90 -23.50 3.71
N ARG A 164 -7.72 -22.55 4.16
CA ARG A 164 -9.13 -22.45 3.78
C ARG A 164 -9.32 -21.60 2.51
N MET A 165 -8.77 -22.07 1.38
CA MET A 165 -8.81 -21.35 0.11
C MET A 165 -10.18 -21.48 -0.58
N LYS A 166 -10.71 -20.37 -1.11
CA LYS A 166 -11.88 -20.32 -1.98
C LYS A 166 -11.51 -19.69 -3.33
N ARG A 167 -11.94 -20.31 -4.41
CA ARG A 167 -11.78 -19.75 -5.77
C ARG A 167 -12.78 -18.61 -5.97
N VAL A 168 -12.30 -17.50 -6.54
CA VAL A 168 -13.16 -16.46 -7.08
C VAL A 168 -13.40 -16.78 -8.56
N ARG A 169 -14.65 -16.83 -8.97
CA ARG A 169 -14.97 -16.91 -10.41
C ARG A 169 -14.67 -15.53 -11.01
N SER A 170 -13.81 -15.49 -12.03
CA SER A 170 -13.69 -14.33 -12.88
C SER A 170 -15.04 -14.06 -13.53
N SER A 171 -15.64 -12.92 -13.25
CA SER A 171 -16.78 -12.42 -14.03
C SER A 171 -16.22 -11.86 -15.33
N ARG A 172 -15.87 -12.76 -16.26
CA ARG A 172 -15.72 -12.33 -17.66
C ARG A 172 -17.12 -12.05 -18.17
N GLN A 173 -17.44 -10.80 -18.29
CA GLN A 173 -18.47 -10.34 -19.22
C GLN A 173 -17.90 -10.35 -20.62
#